data_1bd1cad8befb96aafd9b79e1dc234d16
#
_entry.id   1bd1cad8befb96aafd9b79e1dc234d16
#
_cell.length_a   1.000
_cell.length_b   1.000
_cell.length_c   1.000
_cell.angle_alpha   90.00
_cell.angle_beta   90.00
_cell.angle_gamma   90.00
#
_symmetry.space_group_name_H-M   'P 1'
#
loop_
_entity.id
_entity.type
_entity.pdbx_description
1 polymer ?
#
loop_
_entity_poly.entity_id
_entity_poly.type
_entity_poly.pdbx_seq_one_letter_code
_entity_poly.pdbx_strand_id
1 'polypeptide(L)'
;MLNGRLNLIGMIVPFVSSPFHAQVVQAVERTLAENGFKMLLCNSANRPDLERSYIDMLRRNMVDGVIVNSLNIGAEAYAEMGLSLVGIDCDLGEGSVQIASDSYGIGELATRRLIDDGCRRILCLRSNSRMRMPANKRTDAYLDVVEQAGLSALVREVEFVKPDDEKGAVVAKIL
;
A
#
# COMPACT_ATOMS: atom_id res chain seq x y z
N MET A 1 -30.10 4.11 25.51
CA MET A 1 -28.64 3.90 25.17
C MET A 1 -28.39 4.69 23.89
N LEU A 2 -27.64 5.78 24.00
CA LEU A 2 -27.27 6.61 22.86
C LEU A 2 -26.26 5.82 22.02
N ASN A 3 -26.70 5.29 20.88
CA ASN A 3 -25.79 4.88 19.80
C ASN A 3 -25.15 6.15 19.21
N GLY A 4 -24.33 6.81 20.01
CA GLY A 4 -23.58 7.97 19.54
C GLY A 4 -22.43 7.49 18.69
N ARG A 5 -22.51 7.69 17.37
CA ARG A 5 -21.31 7.63 16.50
C ARG A 5 -20.31 8.62 17.06
N LEU A 6 -19.05 8.19 17.23
CA LEU A 6 -17.99 9.06 17.73
C LEU A 6 -17.49 10.02 16.64
N ASN A 7 -17.89 9.80 15.38
CA ASN A 7 -17.34 10.46 14.19
C ASN A 7 -15.82 10.38 14.18
N LEU A 8 -15.30 9.20 14.52
CA LEU A 8 -13.88 8.92 14.63
C LEU A 8 -13.48 7.79 13.67
N ILE A 9 -12.55 8.07 12.79
CA ILE A 9 -12.00 7.10 11.83
C ILE A 9 -10.55 6.79 12.21
N GLY A 10 -10.22 5.50 12.31
CA GLY A 10 -8.85 5.06 12.44
C GLY A 10 -8.15 5.08 11.08
N MET A 11 -6.88 5.47 11.04
CA MET A 11 -6.06 5.34 9.85
C MET A 11 -4.73 4.69 10.19
N ILE A 12 -4.45 3.52 9.61
CA ILE A 12 -3.19 2.79 9.79
C ILE A 12 -2.33 2.95 8.54
N VAL A 13 -1.09 3.41 8.72
CA VAL A 13 -0.11 3.54 7.65
C VAL A 13 1.24 2.98 8.10
N PRO A 14 2.05 2.43 7.15
CA PRO A 14 3.35 1.87 7.51
C PRO A 14 4.40 2.93 7.81
N PHE A 15 4.39 4.08 7.12
CA PHE A 15 5.39 5.14 7.29
C PHE A 15 4.78 6.51 7.00
N VAL A 16 4.59 7.32 8.02
CA VAL A 16 4.09 8.71 7.85
C VAL A 16 5.12 9.63 7.16
N SER A 17 6.39 9.27 7.19
CA SER A 17 7.48 10.04 6.56
C SER A 17 7.57 9.81 5.05
N SER A 18 6.96 8.76 4.53
CA SER A 18 6.93 8.53 3.08
C SER A 18 6.10 9.61 2.38
N PRO A 19 6.62 10.26 1.32
CA PRO A 19 5.88 11.31 0.60
C PRO A 19 4.51 10.86 0.13
N PHE A 20 4.37 9.60 -0.33
CA PHE A 20 3.09 9.04 -0.73
C PHE A 20 2.11 8.98 0.44
N HIS A 21 2.53 8.36 1.56
CA HIS A 21 1.64 8.23 2.73
C HIS A 21 1.30 9.58 3.35
N ALA A 22 2.25 10.52 3.39
CA ALA A 22 2.00 11.87 3.91
C ALA A 22 0.91 12.59 3.10
N GLN A 23 0.94 12.52 1.77
CA GLN A 23 -0.08 13.10 0.91
C GLN A 23 -1.45 12.42 1.08
N VAL A 24 -1.47 11.10 1.18
CA VAL A 24 -2.71 10.35 1.41
C VAL A 24 -3.31 10.71 2.77
N VAL A 25 -2.51 10.71 3.84
CA VAL A 25 -2.95 11.09 5.20
C VAL A 25 -3.55 12.50 5.19
N GLN A 26 -2.87 13.46 4.57
CA GLN A 26 -3.35 14.84 4.49
C GLN A 26 -4.68 14.95 3.73
N ALA A 27 -4.83 14.23 2.62
CA ALA A 27 -6.05 14.24 1.83
C ALA A 27 -7.23 13.61 2.59
N VAL A 28 -6.99 12.48 3.24
CA VAL A 28 -7.98 11.78 4.07
C VAL A 28 -8.41 12.65 5.25
N GLU A 29 -7.45 13.23 5.99
CA GLU A 29 -7.73 14.09 7.14
C GLU A 29 -8.63 15.28 6.75
N ARG A 30 -8.27 15.98 5.68
CA ARG A 30 -9.06 17.10 5.18
C ARG A 30 -10.48 16.68 4.84
N THR A 31 -10.65 15.59 4.08
CA THR A 31 -11.98 15.10 3.68
C THR A 31 -12.81 14.68 4.88
N LEU A 32 -12.21 14.02 5.86
CA LEU A 32 -12.89 13.65 7.10
C LEU A 32 -13.32 14.89 7.89
N ALA A 33 -12.45 15.87 8.05
CA ALA A 33 -12.76 17.12 8.75
C ALA A 33 -13.91 17.91 8.09
N GLU A 34 -13.93 18.00 6.76
CA GLU A 34 -15.00 18.63 5.98
C GLU A 34 -16.36 17.92 6.19
N ASN A 35 -16.35 16.63 6.53
CA ASN A 35 -17.53 15.82 6.79
C ASN A 35 -17.83 15.61 8.29
N GLY A 36 -17.18 16.34 9.18
CA GLY A 36 -17.44 16.30 10.62
C GLY A 36 -16.83 15.11 11.34
N PHE A 37 -15.91 14.38 10.72
CA PHE A 37 -15.17 13.28 11.34
C PHE A 37 -13.81 13.76 11.88
N LYS A 38 -13.29 12.99 12.82
CA LYS A 38 -11.93 13.09 13.33
C LYS A 38 -11.11 11.88 12.88
N MET A 39 -9.80 12.04 12.75
CA MET A 39 -8.91 10.95 12.39
C MET A 39 -7.98 10.60 13.54
N LEU A 40 -7.83 9.29 13.80
CA LEU A 40 -6.82 8.73 14.69
C LEU A 40 -5.75 8.05 13.84
N LEU A 41 -4.62 8.72 13.66
CA LEU A 41 -3.51 8.24 12.84
C LEU A 41 -2.62 7.26 13.62
N CYS A 42 -2.42 6.08 13.08
CA CYS A 42 -1.61 4.99 13.60
C CYS A 42 -0.44 4.69 12.64
N ASN A 43 0.76 5.06 13.02
CA ASN A 43 1.98 4.76 12.26
C ASN A 43 2.58 3.42 12.72
N SER A 44 2.40 2.36 11.93
CA SER A 44 2.85 1.02 12.30
C SER A 44 4.37 0.82 12.14
N ALA A 45 5.08 1.77 11.52
CA ALA A 45 6.51 1.66 11.20
C ALA A 45 6.87 0.33 10.50
N ASN A 46 5.94 -0.21 9.71
CA ASN A 46 6.04 -1.51 9.05
C ASN A 46 6.28 -2.70 10.02
N ARG A 47 5.83 -2.58 11.26
CA ARG A 47 5.96 -3.59 12.32
C ARG A 47 4.62 -4.30 12.53
N PRO A 48 4.54 -5.62 12.26
CA PRO A 48 3.31 -6.39 12.41
C PRO A 48 2.76 -6.43 13.84
N ASP A 49 3.65 -6.45 14.84
CA ASP A 49 3.28 -6.43 16.26
C ASP A 49 2.61 -5.11 16.66
N LEU A 50 3.17 -4.00 16.21
CA LEU A 50 2.63 -2.67 16.47
C LEU A 50 1.30 -2.46 15.74
N GLU A 51 1.21 -2.92 14.49
CA GLU A 51 -0.03 -2.85 13.72
C GLU A 51 -1.17 -3.64 14.38
N ARG A 52 -0.90 -4.85 14.87
CA ARG A 52 -1.87 -5.64 15.64
C ARG A 52 -2.33 -4.91 16.90
N SER A 53 -1.42 -4.26 17.61
CA SER A 53 -1.78 -3.46 18.79
C SER A 53 -2.71 -2.27 18.46
N TYR A 54 -2.51 -1.65 17.29
CA TYR A 54 -3.40 -0.59 16.80
C TYR A 54 -4.78 -1.13 16.41
N ILE A 55 -4.85 -2.29 15.73
CA ILE A 55 -6.12 -2.96 15.43
C ILE A 55 -6.91 -3.18 16.71
N ASP A 56 -6.28 -3.74 17.74
CA ASP A 56 -6.92 -3.96 19.04
C ASP A 56 -7.37 -2.66 19.72
N MET A 57 -6.53 -1.64 19.67
CA MET A 57 -6.85 -0.32 20.22
C MET A 57 -8.07 0.32 19.52
N LEU A 58 -8.08 0.33 18.18
CA LEU A 58 -9.14 0.91 17.38
C LEU A 58 -10.48 0.19 17.63
N ARG A 59 -10.44 -1.15 17.70
CA ARG A 59 -11.62 -1.97 18.03
C ARG A 59 -12.18 -1.62 19.41
N ARG A 60 -11.34 -1.49 20.44
CA ARG A 60 -11.76 -1.15 21.80
C ARG A 60 -12.30 0.27 21.92
N ASN A 61 -11.78 1.22 21.17
CA ASN A 61 -12.20 2.61 21.19
C ASN A 61 -13.42 2.89 20.31
N MET A 62 -14.05 1.84 19.75
CA MET A 62 -15.30 1.93 19.00
C MET A 62 -15.27 3.01 17.91
N VAL A 63 -14.18 3.05 17.11
CA VAL A 63 -14.14 3.92 15.93
C VAL A 63 -15.24 3.50 14.94
N ASP A 64 -15.71 4.44 14.12
CA ASP A 64 -16.80 4.19 13.17
C ASP A 64 -16.34 3.43 11.92
N GLY A 65 -15.03 3.43 11.64
CA GLY A 65 -14.42 2.71 10.54
C GLY A 65 -12.90 2.85 10.55
N VAL A 66 -12.23 2.08 9.70
CA VAL A 66 -10.77 2.09 9.60
C VAL A 66 -10.32 2.14 8.15
N ILE A 67 -9.41 3.05 7.86
CA ILE A 67 -8.68 3.14 6.59
C ILE A 67 -7.30 2.53 6.81
N VAL A 68 -6.89 1.63 5.92
CA VAL A 68 -5.67 0.84 6.10
C VAL A 68 -4.82 0.89 4.84
N ASN A 69 -3.53 1.18 5.02
CA ASN A 69 -2.50 0.81 4.08
C ASN A 69 -1.52 -0.10 4.83
N SER A 70 -1.66 -1.42 4.65
CA SER A 70 -0.81 -2.41 5.31
C SER A 70 0.10 -3.11 4.31
N LEU A 71 1.30 -3.41 4.78
CA LEU A 71 2.32 -4.11 4.00
C LEU A 71 2.70 -5.47 4.58
N ASN A 72 2.19 -5.81 5.78
CA ASN A 72 2.65 -6.98 6.53
C ASN A 72 1.55 -7.85 7.09
N ILE A 73 0.36 -7.32 7.32
CA ILE A 73 -0.74 -8.05 7.94
C ILE A 73 -1.83 -8.27 6.90
N GLY A 74 -2.20 -9.55 6.72
CA GLY A 74 -3.24 -9.93 5.78
C GLY A 74 -4.65 -9.63 6.28
N ALA A 75 -5.63 -9.82 5.39
CA ALA A 75 -7.04 -9.57 5.59
C ALA A 75 -7.63 -10.20 6.87
N GLU A 76 -7.13 -11.38 7.25
CA GLU A 76 -7.64 -12.14 8.41
C GLU A 76 -7.61 -11.33 9.71
N ALA A 77 -6.54 -10.57 9.95
CA ALA A 77 -6.41 -9.76 11.16
C ALA A 77 -7.41 -8.60 11.23
N TYR A 78 -7.88 -8.13 10.09
CA TYR A 78 -8.85 -7.04 9.98
C TYR A 78 -10.29 -7.55 9.96
N ALA A 79 -10.54 -8.76 9.45
CA ALA A 79 -11.88 -9.35 9.38
C ALA A 79 -12.57 -9.44 10.75
N GLU A 80 -11.79 -9.69 11.81
CA GLU A 80 -12.30 -9.81 13.18
C GLU A 80 -12.67 -8.46 13.82
N MET A 81 -12.40 -7.34 13.17
CA MET A 81 -12.71 -6.02 13.74
C MET A 81 -14.22 -5.74 13.80
N GLY A 82 -14.99 -6.31 12.86
CA GLY A 82 -16.43 -6.04 12.74
C GLY A 82 -16.76 -4.58 12.42
N LEU A 83 -15.80 -3.85 11.81
CA LEU A 83 -15.91 -2.45 11.44
C LEU A 83 -15.94 -2.28 9.92
N SER A 84 -16.40 -1.12 9.46
CA SER A 84 -16.23 -0.74 8.05
C SER A 84 -14.75 -0.52 7.73
N LEU A 85 -14.26 -1.22 6.70
CA LEU A 85 -12.85 -1.20 6.31
C LEU A 85 -12.66 -0.65 4.90
N VAL A 86 -11.66 0.20 4.74
CA VAL A 86 -11.19 0.70 3.44
C VAL A 86 -9.70 0.39 3.31
N GLY A 87 -9.33 -0.44 2.34
CA GLY A 87 -7.94 -0.74 2.02
C GLY A 87 -7.40 0.21 0.95
N ILE A 88 -6.25 0.82 1.18
CA ILE A 88 -5.52 1.60 0.18
C ILE A 88 -4.30 0.79 -0.26
N ASP A 89 -4.27 0.41 -1.53
CA ASP A 89 -3.23 -0.45 -2.12
C ASP A 89 -2.97 -1.76 -1.34
N CYS A 90 -3.97 -2.24 -0.59
CA CYS A 90 -3.94 -3.53 0.10
C CYS A 90 -5.32 -4.19 0.06
N ASP A 91 -5.33 -5.52 0.05
CA ASP A 91 -6.55 -6.32 0.08
C ASP A 91 -6.87 -6.71 1.53
N LEU A 92 -8.01 -6.27 2.03
CA LEU A 92 -8.51 -6.56 3.38
C LEU A 92 -9.62 -7.63 3.38
N GLY A 93 -9.87 -8.30 2.25
CA GLY A 93 -10.84 -9.37 2.11
C GLY A 93 -12.29 -8.92 1.90
N GLU A 94 -13.19 -9.89 1.95
CA GLU A 94 -14.62 -9.68 1.72
C GLU A 94 -15.22 -8.68 2.73
N GLY A 95 -16.13 -7.83 2.25
CA GLY A 95 -16.79 -6.81 3.05
C GLY A 95 -15.99 -5.52 3.23
N SER A 96 -14.75 -5.45 2.73
CA SER A 96 -13.97 -4.22 2.67
C SER A 96 -14.11 -3.50 1.32
N VAL A 97 -13.91 -2.18 1.33
CA VAL A 97 -13.75 -1.40 0.11
C VAL A 97 -12.26 -1.27 -0.21
N GLN A 98 -11.86 -1.63 -1.43
CA GLN A 98 -10.50 -1.47 -1.88
C GLN A 98 -10.37 -0.26 -2.80
N ILE A 99 -9.39 0.59 -2.52
CA ILE A 99 -8.94 1.68 -3.38
C ILE A 99 -7.51 1.37 -3.79
N ALA A 100 -7.27 1.20 -5.07
CA ALA A 100 -5.96 0.85 -5.58
C ALA A 100 -5.66 1.61 -6.88
N SER A 101 -4.38 1.91 -7.10
CA SER A 101 -3.89 2.41 -8.38
C SER A 101 -3.99 1.32 -9.46
N ASP A 102 -4.20 1.70 -10.71
CA ASP A 102 -4.04 0.79 -11.84
C ASP A 102 -2.56 0.43 -12.03
N SER A 103 -2.10 -0.46 -11.17
CA SER A 103 -0.69 -0.86 -11.14
C SER A 103 -0.27 -1.61 -12.39
N TYR A 104 -1.18 -2.35 -13.04
CA TYR A 104 -0.86 -3.02 -14.30
C TYR A 104 -0.68 -1.99 -15.42
N GLY A 105 -1.64 -1.09 -15.63
CA GLY A 105 -1.54 -0.05 -16.65
C GLY A 105 -0.33 0.87 -16.45
N ILE A 106 0.03 1.19 -15.21
CA ILE A 106 1.25 1.95 -14.91
C ILE A 106 2.50 1.16 -15.33
N GLY A 107 2.60 -0.13 -15.02
CA GLY A 107 3.72 -0.98 -15.42
C GLY A 107 3.83 -1.13 -16.93
N GLU A 108 2.69 -1.34 -17.61
CA GLU A 108 2.60 -1.43 -19.07
C GLU A 108 3.08 -0.13 -19.72
N LEU A 109 2.52 1.02 -19.32
CA LEU A 109 2.87 2.32 -19.86
C LEU A 109 4.36 2.63 -19.71
N ALA A 110 4.91 2.40 -18.52
CA ALA A 110 6.32 2.66 -18.24
C ALA A 110 7.24 1.78 -19.10
N THR A 111 6.91 0.48 -19.23
CA THR A 111 7.73 -0.46 -19.99
C THR A 111 7.67 -0.17 -21.48
N ARG A 112 6.48 0.10 -22.04
CA ARG A 112 6.31 0.49 -23.44
C ARG A 112 7.07 1.76 -23.76
N ARG A 113 7.00 2.75 -22.87
CA ARG A 113 7.73 4.01 -23.05
C ARG A 113 9.24 3.78 -23.16
N LEU A 114 9.83 2.95 -22.32
CA LEU A 114 11.26 2.62 -22.41
C LEU A 114 11.62 1.92 -23.73
N ILE A 115 10.76 1.03 -24.22
CA ILE A 115 10.96 0.35 -25.50
C ILE A 115 10.87 1.34 -26.67
N ASP A 116 9.90 2.24 -26.65
CA ASP A 116 9.71 3.28 -27.67
C ASP A 116 10.91 4.25 -27.71
N ASP A 117 11.49 4.55 -26.54
CA ASP A 117 12.72 5.34 -26.42
C ASP A 117 13.99 4.55 -26.84
N GLY A 118 13.83 3.33 -27.36
CA GLY A 118 14.92 2.51 -27.92
C GLY A 118 15.61 1.58 -26.93
N CYS A 119 15.16 1.51 -25.67
CA CYS A 119 15.74 0.59 -24.69
C CYS A 119 15.48 -0.87 -25.07
N ARG A 120 16.54 -1.72 -25.02
CA ARG A 120 16.46 -3.16 -25.30
C ARG A 120 16.82 -4.02 -24.09
N ARG A 121 17.38 -3.42 -23.06
CA ARG A 121 17.70 -4.07 -21.78
C ARG A 121 17.06 -3.25 -20.67
N ILE A 122 15.93 -3.74 -20.17
CA ILE A 122 15.10 -3.05 -19.17
C ILE A 122 15.13 -3.88 -17.91
N LEU A 123 15.56 -3.30 -16.80
CA LEU A 123 15.60 -3.93 -15.49
C LEU A 123 14.31 -3.56 -14.70
N CYS A 124 13.55 -4.57 -14.29
CA CYS A 124 12.47 -4.42 -13.35
C CYS A 124 12.95 -4.71 -11.93
N LEU A 125 12.82 -3.73 -11.04
CA LEU A 125 13.05 -3.91 -9.61
C LEU A 125 11.70 -4.17 -8.92
N ARG A 126 11.58 -5.27 -8.19
CA ARG A 126 10.39 -5.58 -7.41
C ARG A 126 10.73 -5.85 -5.95
N SER A 127 9.74 -5.66 -5.09
CA SER A 127 9.85 -6.08 -3.70
C SER A 127 9.88 -7.61 -3.59
N ASN A 128 10.65 -8.13 -2.63
CA ASN A 128 10.63 -9.54 -2.25
C ASN A 128 9.47 -9.89 -1.30
N SER A 129 8.51 -8.98 -1.10
CA SER A 129 7.33 -9.23 -0.28
C SER A 129 6.56 -10.45 -0.78
N ARG A 130 6.26 -11.38 0.12
CA ARG A 130 5.43 -12.57 -0.16
C ARG A 130 3.93 -12.25 -0.19
N MET A 131 3.54 -11.04 0.22
CA MET A 131 2.15 -10.61 0.21
C MET A 131 1.66 -10.32 -1.21
N ARG A 132 0.43 -10.72 -1.49
CA ARG A 132 -0.27 -10.28 -2.71
C ARG A 132 -0.62 -8.80 -2.56
N MET A 133 0.14 -7.95 -3.23
CA MET A 133 -0.10 -6.51 -3.25
C MET A 133 -0.53 -6.09 -4.66
N PRO A 134 -1.47 -5.14 -4.79
CA PRO A 134 -1.82 -4.57 -6.10
C PRO A 134 -0.59 -4.07 -6.88
N ALA A 135 0.41 -3.54 -6.17
CA ALA A 135 1.66 -3.08 -6.75
C ALA A 135 2.46 -4.17 -7.51
N ASN A 136 2.27 -5.46 -7.19
CA ASN A 136 2.94 -6.57 -7.87
C ASN A 136 2.52 -6.68 -9.34
N LYS A 137 1.31 -6.23 -9.70
CA LYS A 137 0.81 -6.17 -11.07
C LYS A 137 1.68 -5.33 -12.01
N ARG A 138 2.50 -4.42 -11.50
CA ARG A 138 3.49 -3.69 -12.31
C ARG A 138 4.55 -4.62 -12.90
N THR A 139 4.97 -5.63 -12.13
CA THR A 139 5.91 -6.65 -12.60
C THR A 139 5.26 -7.56 -13.64
N ASP A 140 4.00 -7.94 -13.43
CA ASP A 140 3.26 -8.77 -14.38
C ASP A 140 3.17 -8.05 -15.73
N ALA A 141 2.78 -6.77 -15.73
CA ALA A 141 2.71 -5.95 -16.93
C ALA A 141 4.08 -5.79 -17.61
N TYR A 142 5.16 -5.61 -16.84
CA TYR A 142 6.51 -5.57 -17.38
C TYR A 142 6.85 -6.87 -18.11
N LEU A 143 6.58 -8.03 -17.50
CA LEU A 143 6.86 -9.34 -18.10
C LEU A 143 6.10 -9.53 -19.41
N ASP A 144 4.79 -9.21 -19.42
CA ASP A 144 3.95 -9.31 -20.61
C ASP A 144 4.46 -8.42 -21.76
N VAL A 145 4.85 -7.18 -21.45
CA VAL A 145 5.32 -6.22 -22.47
C VAL A 145 6.68 -6.60 -23.05
N VAL A 146 7.62 -7.04 -22.22
CA VAL A 146 8.95 -7.44 -22.73
C VAL A 146 8.86 -8.73 -23.55
N GLU A 147 7.98 -9.67 -23.18
CA GLU A 147 7.69 -10.88 -23.96
C GLU A 147 7.09 -10.53 -25.34
N GLN A 148 6.05 -9.67 -25.36
CA GLN A 148 5.45 -9.20 -26.61
C GLN A 148 6.46 -8.49 -27.54
N ALA A 149 7.44 -7.80 -26.95
CA ALA A 149 8.49 -7.11 -27.69
C ALA A 149 9.69 -8.02 -28.09
N GLY A 150 9.65 -9.32 -27.75
CA GLY A 150 10.75 -10.26 -28.02
C GLY A 150 12.02 -9.94 -27.23
N LEU A 151 11.91 -9.28 -26.08
CA LEU A 151 13.04 -8.91 -25.22
C LEU A 151 13.17 -9.91 -24.07
N SER A 152 14.40 -10.04 -23.54
CA SER A 152 14.66 -10.87 -22.36
C SER A 152 14.24 -10.13 -21.09
N ALA A 153 13.46 -10.79 -20.24
CA ALA A 153 13.07 -10.24 -18.94
C ALA A 153 14.27 -10.21 -17.97
N LEU A 154 14.46 -9.07 -17.34
CA LEU A 154 15.46 -8.86 -16.30
C LEU A 154 14.75 -8.37 -15.02
N VAL A 155 14.57 -9.27 -14.05
CA VAL A 155 13.94 -8.94 -12.78
C VAL A 155 14.94 -9.10 -11.66
N ARG A 156 14.96 -8.15 -10.72
CA ARG A 156 15.72 -8.24 -9.46
C ARG A 156 14.79 -7.94 -8.29
N GLU A 157 14.94 -8.73 -7.25
CA GLU A 157 14.23 -8.53 -6.01
C GLU A 157 15.05 -7.63 -5.08
N VAL A 158 14.35 -6.70 -4.43
CA VAL A 158 14.92 -5.83 -3.41
C VAL A 158 14.14 -6.01 -2.11
N GLU A 159 14.85 -5.92 -1.00
CA GLU A 159 14.24 -6.02 0.31
C GLU A 159 13.35 -4.80 0.58
N PHE A 160 12.07 -5.07 0.87
CA PHE A 160 11.05 -4.03 0.99
C PHE A 160 11.08 -3.26 2.32
N VAL A 161 11.74 -3.80 3.33
CA VAL A 161 11.53 -3.45 4.75
C VAL A 161 12.29 -2.21 5.23
N LYS A 162 13.00 -1.51 4.33
CA LYS A 162 13.89 -0.43 4.76
C LYS A 162 13.30 0.96 4.54
N PRO A 163 13.60 1.94 5.43
CA PRO A 163 13.31 3.34 5.21
C PRO A 163 13.82 3.83 3.84
N ASP A 164 13.21 4.88 3.29
CA ASP A 164 13.49 5.34 1.93
C ASP A 164 14.95 5.77 1.70
N ASP A 165 15.63 6.26 2.72
CA ASP A 165 17.06 6.59 2.72
C ASP A 165 17.97 5.36 2.55
N GLU A 166 17.57 4.19 3.08
CA GLU A 166 18.32 2.95 2.90
C GLU A 166 18.04 2.25 1.55
N LYS A 167 16.86 2.46 0.96
CA LYS A 167 16.49 1.87 -0.34
C LYS A 167 17.43 2.30 -1.46
N GLY A 168 17.82 3.57 -1.49
CA GLY A 168 18.75 4.09 -2.49
C GLY A 168 20.09 3.37 -2.46
N ALA A 169 20.63 3.10 -1.28
CA ALA A 169 21.87 2.37 -1.12
C ALA A 169 21.79 0.90 -1.54
N VAL A 170 20.61 0.26 -1.38
CA VAL A 170 20.39 -1.12 -1.85
C VAL A 170 20.32 -1.16 -3.38
N VAL A 171 19.58 -0.23 -3.99
CA VAL A 171 19.46 -0.16 -5.46
C VAL A 171 20.81 0.13 -6.10
N ALA A 172 21.61 1.04 -5.55
CA ALA A 172 22.94 1.37 -6.05
C ALA A 172 23.93 0.18 -6.06
N LYS A 173 23.69 -0.85 -5.26
CA LYS A 173 24.51 -2.09 -5.26
C LYS A 173 24.06 -3.12 -6.30
N ILE A 174 22.89 -2.93 -6.89
CA ILE A 174 22.29 -3.84 -7.88
C ILE A 174 22.60 -3.39 -9.30
N LEU A 175 22.81 -2.09 -9.48
CA LEU A 175 23.20 -1.44 -10.73
C LEU A 175 24.71 -1.54 -10.99
#